data_05e43e2434d720c8c81f92a1f166c308
#
_entry.id   05e43e2434d720c8c81f92a1f166c308
#
_cell.length_a   1.000
_cell.length_b   1.000
_cell.length_c   1.000
_cell.angle_alpha   90.00
_cell.angle_beta   90.00
_cell.angle_gamma   90.00
#
_symmetry.space_group_name_H-M   'P 1'
#
loop_
_entity.id
_entity.type
_entity.pdbx_description
1 polymer ?
#
loop_
_entity_poly.entity_id
_entity_poly.type
_entity_poly.pdbx_seq_one_letter_code
_entity_poly.pdbx_strand_id
1 'polypeptide(L)'
;MYKILVVDDEEKIREVIREYGEFEGYHVSEAKDGMDAVNMCKDEDYDIIIMDAMMPRLDGFSAVKEIKKIKDIPVLMLSARGEEYDKLFGFEIGVDDYVVKPFSPKEVMARIRVIIKRHKSKETVKRKIKLKGIEIDLDGRSVYVDDKKVDLTPKEYDLLTYMVLNKNIALSREKLLNEIWGYDFFGDERTVDTHIKMLRNSLGSYRDYIVTLRGIGYKFEYEE
;
A
#
# COMPACT_ATOMS: atom_id res chain seq x y z
N MET A 1 -10.30 -18.36 -8.50
CA MET A 1 -10.66 -18.83 -7.14
C MET A 1 -9.53 -18.38 -6.24
N TYR A 2 -9.80 -17.67 -5.14
CA TYR A 2 -8.75 -17.18 -4.23
C TYR A 2 -8.28 -18.27 -3.31
N LYS A 3 -6.97 -18.30 -3.00
CA LYS A 3 -6.35 -19.24 -2.08
C LYS A 3 -6.05 -18.55 -0.74
N ILE A 4 -6.56 -19.10 0.33
CA ILE A 4 -6.38 -18.62 1.71
C ILE A 4 -5.53 -19.63 2.47
N LEU A 5 -4.53 -19.18 3.21
CA LEU A 5 -3.82 -19.99 4.20
C LEU A 5 -4.29 -19.59 5.59
N VAL A 6 -4.82 -20.55 6.35
CA VAL A 6 -5.21 -20.38 7.76
C VAL A 6 -4.16 -21.02 8.65
N VAL A 7 -3.64 -20.23 9.58
CA VAL A 7 -2.55 -20.64 10.48
C VAL A 7 -2.98 -20.38 11.93
N ASP A 8 -3.22 -21.44 12.67
CA ASP A 8 -3.63 -21.41 14.08
C ASP A 8 -3.30 -22.77 14.69
N ASP A 9 -2.84 -22.85 15.93
CA ASP A 9 -2.58 -24.14 16.58
C ASP A 9 -3.87 -24.85 17.03
N GLU A 10 -4.96 -24.07 17.21
CA GLU A 10 -6.28 -24.61 17.54
C GLU A 10 -7.00 -25.16 16.29
N GLU A 11 -7.13 -26.48 16.17
CA GLU A 11 -7.81 -27.16 15.06
C GLU A 11 -9.24 -26.62 14.81
N LYS A 12 -9.98 -26.39 15.89
CA LYS A 12 -11.36 -25.88 15.80
C LYS A 12 -11.46 -24.50 15.14
N ILE A 13 -10.49 -23.64 15.38
CA ILE A 13 -10.43 -22.30 14.75
C ILE A 13 -10.16 -22.45 13.27
N ARG A 14 -9.19 -23.29 12.89
CA ARG A 14 -8.90 -23.56 11.47
C ARG A 14 -10.12 -24.14 10.74
N GLU A 15 -10.78 -25.14 11.35
CA GLU A 15 -11.96 -25.79 10.79
C GLU A 15 -13.10 -24.78 10.53
N VAL A 16 -13.44 -23.94 11.52
CA VAL A 16 -14.48 -22.94 11.38
C VAL A 16 -14.15 -21.93 10.27
N ILE A 17 -12.91 -21.43 10.22
CA ILE A 17 -12.51 -20.48 9.17
C ILE A 17 -12.51 -21.14 7.80
N ARG A 18 -12.07 -22.41 7.69
CA ARG A 18 -12.13 -23.19 6.46
C ARG A 18 -13.57 -23.34 5.95
N GLU A 19 -14.49 -23.82 6.79
CA GLU A 19 -15.89 -24.01 6.39
C GLU A 19 -16.52 -22.73 5.85
N TYR A 20 -16.32 -21.58 6.54
CA TYR A 20 -16.83 -20.29 6.07
C TYR A 20 -16.13 -19.82 4.80
N GLY A 21 -14.83 -20.04 4.66
CA GLY A 21 -14.07 -19.69 3.48
C GLY A 21 -14.50 -20.50 2.24
N GLU A 22 -14.64 -21.80 2.38
CA GLU A 22 -15.12 -22.70 1.33
C GLU A 22 -16.57 -22.38 0.91
N PHE A 23 -17.44 -22.05 1.90
CA PHE A 23 -18.80 -21.60 1.62
C PHE A 23 -18.83 -20.31 0.78
N GLU A 24 -17.87 -19.41 0.97
CA GLU A 24 -17.72 -18.18 0.15
C GLU A 24 -16.97 -18.42 -1.17
N GLY A 25 -16.58 -19.65 -1.48
CA GLY A 25 -15.94 -20.04 -2.73
C GLY A 25 -14.42 -19.84 -2.75
N TYR A 26 -13.77 -19.76 -1.60
CA TYR A 26 -12.30 -19.74 -1.47
C TYR A 26 -11.74 -21.17 -1.45
N HIS A 27 -10.49 -21.31 -1.84
CA HIS A 27 -9.71 -22.52 -1.55
C HIS A 27 -8.90 -22.29 -0.28
N VAL A 28 -9.12 -23.11 0.75
CA VAL A 28 -8.51 -22.91 2.07
C VAL A 28 -7.51 -24.02 2.36
N SER A 29 -6.26 -23.64 2.63
CA SER A 29 -5.21 -24.51 3.15
C SER A 29 -4.99 -24.21 4.64
N GLU A 30 -4.56 -25.21 5.41
CA GLU A 30 -4.36 -25.10 6.84
C GLU A 30 -2.90 -25.36 7.21
N ALA A 31 -2.35 -24.56 8.13
CA ALA A 31 -1.09 -24.78 8.81
C ALA A 31 -1.32 -24.75 10.33
N LYS A 32 -0.61 -25.58 11.08
CA LYS A 32 -0.78 -25.71 12.55
C LYS A 32 0.17 -24.82 13.36
N ASP A 33 1.11 -24.14 12.72
CA ASP A 33 2.04 -23.20 13.32
C ASP A 33 2.79 -22.38 12.27
N GLY A 34 3.57 -21.39 12.74
CA GLY A 34 4.31 -20.48 11.87
C GLY A 34 5.36 -21.16 11.00
N MET A 35 5.97 -22.26 11.44
CA MET A 35 6.99 -22.98 10.65
C MET A 35 6.36 -23.69 9.45
N ASP A 36 5.21 -24.35 9.68
CA ASP A 36 4.44 -24.98 8.60
C ASP A 36 3.98 -23.92 7.59
N ALA A 37 3.49 -22.77 8.06
CA ALA A 37 3.08 -21.65 7.21
C ALA A 37 4.21 -21.13 6.33
N VAL A 38 5.41 -20.91 6.89
CA VAL A 38 6.59 -20.46 6.13
C VAL A 38 6.95 -21.47 5.05
N ASN A 39 6.92 -22.77 5.35
CA ASN A 39 7.22 -23.81 4.37
C ASN A 39 6.17 -23.88 3.26
N MET A 40 4.88 -23.84 3.60
CA MET A 40 3.80 -23.82 2.61
C MET A 40 3.89 -22.59 1.69
N CYS A 41 4.22 -21.43 2.23
CA CYS A 41 4.42 -20.20 1.43
C CYS A 41 5.65 -20.25 0.50
N LYS A 42 6.64 -21.12 0.73
CA LYS A 42 7.73 -21.34 -0.23
C LYS A 42 7.26 -22.11 -1.45
N ASP A 43 6.40 -23.11 -1.22
CA ASP A 43 5.99 -24.06 -2.25
C ASP A 43 4.76 -23.59 -3.03
N GLU A 44 3.85 -22.83 -2.40
CA GLU A 44 2.60 -22.37 -3.00
C GLU A 44 2.39 -20.86 -2.85
N ASP A 45 1.52 -20.31 -3.72
CA ASP A 45 1.07 -18.92 -3.67
C ASP A 45 -0.30 -18.83 -3.01
N TYR A 46 -0.45 -17.87 -2.09
CA TYR A 46 -1.71 -17.55 -1.41
C TYR A 46 -2.09 -16.10 -1.66
N ASP A 47 -3.40 -15.85 -1.76
CA ASP A 47 -3.94 -14.49 -1.93
C ASP A 47 -4.04 -13.73 -0.59
N ILE A 48 -4.08 -14.46 0.53
CA ILE A 48 -4.07 -13.92 1.90
C ILE A 48 -3.71 -15.03 2.91
N ILE A 49 -3.09 -14.61 4.01
CA ILE A 49 -2.82 -15.47 5.18
C ILE A 49 -3.66 -14.95 6.35
N ILE A 50 -4.35 -15.86 7.04
CA ILE A 50 -4.95 -15.62 8.35
C ILE A 50 -4.00 -16.25 9.36
N MET A 51 -3.41 -15.46 10.24
CA MET A 51 -2.31 -15.87 11.11
C MET A 51 -2.66 -15.63 12.57
N ASP A 52 -2.64 -16.67 13.40
CA ASP A 52 -2.68 -16.46 14.84
C ASP A 52 -1.37 -15.85 15.35
N ALA A 53 -1.49 -14.88 16.27
CA ALA A 53 -0.31 -14.20 16.84
C ALA A 53 0.51 -15.12 17.74
N MET A 54 -0.16 -15.98 18.52
CA MET A 54 0.45 -16.76 19.59
C MET A 54 0.36 -18.26 19.28
N MET A 55 1.44 -18.82 18.76
CA MET A 55 1.53 -20.26 18.43
C MET A 55 2.84 -20.87 18.94
N PRO A 56 2.86 -22.18 19.21
CA PRO A 56 4.08 -22.89 19.55
C PRO A 56 5.07 -22.94 18.39
N ARG A 57 6.33 -23.21 18.66
CA ARG A 57 7.48 -23.34 17.75
C ARG A 57 7.90 -22.01 17.10
N LEU A 58 7.07 -21.45 16.25
CA LEU A 58 7.29 -20.15 15.62
C LEU A 58 6.00 -19.34 15.75
N ASP A 59 6.06 -18.24 16.49
CA ASP A 59 4.94 -17.32 16.68
C ASP A 59 4.54 -16.63 15.37
N GLY A 60 3.30 -16.07 15.33
CA GLY A 60 2.75 -15.48 14.12
C GLY A 60 3.54 -14.28 13.61
N PHE A 61 4.04 -13.42 14.50
CA PHE A 61 4.82 -12.23 14.08
C PHE A 61 6.15 -12.63 13.44
N SER A 62 6.84 -13.59 14.04
CA SER A 62 8.07 -14.14 13.48
C SER A 62 7.83 -14.85 12.15
N ALA A 63 6.72 -15.59 12.02
CA ALA A 63 6.34 -16.24 10.77
C ALA A 63 6.03 -15.23 9.67
N VAL A 64 5.28 -14.16 9.96
CA VAL A 64 4.99 -13.08 9.00
C VAL A 64 6.29 -12.44 8.52
N LYS A 65 7.21 -12.13 9.42
CA LYS A 65 8.51 -11.54 9.06
C LYS A 65 9.31 -12.42 8.10
N GLU A 66 9.31 -13.74 8.31
CA GLU A 66 9.99 -14.68 7.41
C GLU A 66 9.25 -14.81 6.07
N ILE A 67 7.93 -14.87 6.07
CA ILE A 67 7.12 -14.95 4.84
C ILE A 67 7.30 -13.67 3.99
N LYS A 68 7.26 -12.49 4.60
CA LYS A 68 7.44 -11.20 3.89
C LYS A 68 8.83 -11.03 3.25
N LYS A 69 9.85 -11.76 3.68
CA LYS A 69 11.15 -11.82 2.98
C LYS A 69 11.10 -12.62 1.68
N ILE A 70 10.15 -13.54 1.56
CA ILE A 70 10.04 -14.47 0.44
C ILE A 70 8.99 -13.98 -0.56
N LYS A 71 7.81 -13.60 -0.06
CA LYS A 71 6.64 -13.19 -0.86
C LYS A 71 5.87 -12.07 -0.16
N ASP A 72 5.37 -11.11 -0.94
CA ASP A 72 4.47 -10.06 -0.42
C ASP A 72 3.02 -10.54 -0.44
N ILE A 73 2.69 -11.43 0.51
CA ILE A 73 1.33 -11.94 0.70
C ILE A 73 0.66 -11.10 1.81
N PRO A 74 -0.57 -10.60 1.62
CA PRO A 74 -1.28 -9.87 2.67
C PRO A 74 -1.62 -10.78 3.85
N VAL A 75 -1.59 -10.19 5.07
CA VAL A 75 -1.79 -10.92 6.32
C VAL A 75 -2.87 -10.28 7.17
N LEU A 76 -3.87 -11.08 7.57
CA LEU A 76 -4.84 -10.77 8.60
C LEU A 76 -4.42 -11.50 9.90
N MET A 77 -4.03 -10.74 10.93
CA MET A 77 -3.61 -11.31 12.21
C MET A 77 -4.82 -11.57 13.11
N LEU A 78 -4.84 -12.73 13.76
CA LEU A 78 -5.76 -13.03 14.86
C LEU A 78 -4.99 -12.83 16.17
N SER A 79 -5.51 -12.02 17.10
CA SER A 79 -4.82 -11.71 18.37
C SER A 79 -5.74 -11.82 19.58
N ALA A 80 -5.21 -12.09 20.77
CA ALA A 80 -5.95 -12.03 22.01
C ALA A 80 -6.25 -10.58 22.42
N ARG A 81 -7.26 -10.38 23.27
CA ARG A 81 -7.68 -9.05 23.75
C ARG A 81 -6.65 -8.51 24.75
N GLY A 82 -6.05 -7.35 24.49
CA GLY A 82 -5.17 -6.64 25.42
C GLY A 82 -3.78 -6.28 24.90
N GLU A 83 -3.43 -6.74 23.72
CA GLU A 83 -2.09 -6.56 23.13
C GLU A 83 -2.07 -5.35 22.18
N GLU A 84 -2.24 -4.14 22.75
CA GLU A 84 -2.16 -2.89 21.97
C GLU A 84 -0.75 -2.66 21.40
N TYR A 85 0.28 -3.14 22.11
CA TYR A 85 1.68 -3.13 21.68
C TYR A 85 1.91 -4.01 20.45
N ASP A 86 1.23 -5.14 20.35
CA ASP A 86 1.37 -6.08 19.24
C ASP A 86 0.81 -5.51 17.92
N LYS A 87 -0.20 -4.64 18.01
CA LYS A 87 -0.76 -3.97 16.83
C LYS A 87 0.23 -2.99 16.19
N LEU A 88 0.92 -2.19 17.01
CA LEU A 88 1.93 -1.24 16.52
C LEU A 88 3.13 -1.99 15.91
N PHE A 89 3.62 -3.02 16.60
CA PHE A 89 4.72 -3.84 16.11
C PHE A 89 4.35 -4.61 14.83
N GLY A 90 3.13 -5.12 14.74
CA GLY A 90 2.69 -5.86 13.57
C GLY A 90 2.51 -4.98 12.32
N PHE A 91 2.11 -3.72 12.46
CA PHE A 91 2.09 -2.79 11.32
C PHE A 91 3.51 -2.51 10.79
N GLU A 92 4.52 -2.45 11.66
CA GLU A 92 5.93 -2.28 11.26
C GLU A 92 6.46 -3.48 10.45
N ILE A 93 5.99 -4.70 10.74
CA ILE A 93 6.39 -5.92 10.01
C ILE A 93 5.52 -6.23 8.80
N GLY A 94 4.50 -5.42 8.50
CA GLY A 94 3.68 -5.52 7.29
C GLY A 94 2.41 -6.37 7.42
N VAL A 95 1.79 -6.42 8.60
CA VAL A 95 0.42 -6.95 8.78
C VAL A 95 -0.60 -5.95 8.22
N ASP A 96 -1.59 -6.43 7.48
CA ASP A 96 -2.57 -5.59 6.77
C ASP A 96 -3.78 -5.23 7.63
N ASP A 97 -4.21 -6.10 8.56
CA ASP A 97 -5.30 -5.86 9.51
C ASP A 97 -5.27 -6.84 10.67
N TYR A 98 -6.06 -6.56 11.73
CA TYR A 98 -6.17 -7.36 12.95
C TYR A 98 -7.61 -7.70 13.28
N VAL A 99 -7.81 -8.91 13.82
CA VAL A 99 -9.07 -9.35 14.43
C VAL A 99 -8.79 -9.86 15.83
N VAL A 100 -9.56 -9.39 16.80
CA VAL A 100 -9.40 -9.77 18.20
C VAL A 100 -10.24 -11.02 18.51
N LYS A 101 -9.64 -12.02 19.13
CA LYS A 101 -10.34 -13.21 19.67
C LYS A 101 -11.11 -12.85 20.95
N PRO A 102 -12.39 -13.30 21.14
CA PRO A 102 -13.18 -14.11 20.22
C PRO A 102 -13.78 -13.29 19.08
N PHE A 103 -13.82 -13.84 17.88
CA PHE A 103 -14.28 -13.17 16.67
C PHE A 103 -15.50 -13.89 16.03
N SER A 104 -16.19 -13.16 15.17
CA SER A 104 -17.19 -13.74 14.27
C SER A 104 -16.53 -14.22 12.97
N PRO A 105 -16.74 -15.45 12.50
CA PRO A 105 -16.23 -15.91 11.21
C PRO A 105 -16.69 -15.01 10.05
N LYS A 106 -17.88 -14.44 10.12
CA LYS A 106 -18.39 -13.47 9.13
C LYS A 106 -17.58 -12.19 9.11
N GLU A 107 -17.08 -11.72 10.26
CA GLU A 107 -16.18 -10.55 10.33
C GLU A 107 -14.86 -10.86 9.64
N VAL A 108 -14.26 -12.02 9.92
CA VAL A 108 -13.03 -12.47 9.28
C VAL A 108 -13.19 -12.49 7.76
N MET A 109 -14.28 -13.10 7.25
CA MET A 109 -14.54 -13.14 5.80
C MET A 109 -14.76 -11.77 5.19
N ALA A 110 -15.44 -10.86 5.89
CA ALA A 110 -15.61 -9.48 5.41
C ALA A 110 -14.28 -8.73 5.27
N ARG A 111 -13.37 -8.89 6.24
CA ARG A 111 -12.04 -8.29 6.21
C ARG A 111 -11.16 -8.89 5.12
N ILE A 112 -11.18 -10.22 4.95
CA ILE A 112 -10.48 -10.92 3.86
C ILE A 112 -10.86 -10.33 2.51
N ARG A 113 -12.16 -10.15 2.22
CA ARG A 113 -12.62 -9.56 0.95
C ARG A 113 -12.05 -8.16 0.71
N VAL A 114 -12.02 -7.33 1.74
CA VAL A 114 -11.47 -5.97 1.64
C VAL A 114 -9.97 -5.99 1.40
N ILE A 115 -9.24 -6.84 2.13
CA ILE A 115 -7.78 -6.95 2.03
C ILE A 115 -7.38 -7.47 0.64
N ILE A 116 -7.97 -8.58 0.17
CA ILE A 116 -7.70 -9.14 -1.16
C ILE A 116 -8.00 -8.11 -2.25
N LYS A 117 -9.16 -7.43 -2.18
CA LYS A 117 -9.52 -6.39 -3.16
C LYS A 117 -8.50 -5.26 -3.18
N ARG A 118 -8.05 -4.80 -2.01
CA ARG A 118 -7.03 -3.74 -1.87
C ARG A 118 -5.67 -4.19 -2.42
N HIS A 119 -5.26 -5.42 -2.11
CA HIS A 119 -3.97 -5.97 -2.56
C HIS A 119 -3.97 -6.18 -4.07
N LYS A 120 -5.02 -6.78 -4.64
CA LYS A 120 -5.14 -6.93 -6.11
C LYS A 120 -5.27 -5.62 -6.85
N SER A 121 -5.89 -4.60 -6.26
CA SER A 121 -5.86 -3.26 -6.86
C SER A 121 -4.44 -2.67 -6.86
N LYS A 122 -3.54 -3.12 -5.99
CA LYS A 122 -2.10 -2.79 -6.06
C LYS A 122 -1.37 -3.62 -7.13
N GLU A 123 -1.71 -4.90 -7.32
CA GLU A 123 -1.05 -5.77 -8.30
C GLU A 123 -1.55 -5.57 -9.74
N THR A 124 -2.86 -5.31 -9.94
CA THR A 124 -3.46 -5.21 -11.29
C THR A 124 -3.37 -3.82 -11.90
N VAL A 125 -3.02 -2.83 -11.14
CA VAL A 125 -2.66 -1.49 -11.62
C VAL A 125 -1.23 -1.25 -11.19
N LYS A 126 -0.26 -1.47 -12.09
CA LYS A 126 0.93 -0.59 -12.07
C LYS A 126 0.32 0.79 -11.97
N ARG A 127 0.44 1.43 -10.79
CA ARG A 127 -0.20 2.72 -10.52
C ARG A 127 0.46 3.76 -11.40
N LYS A 128 0.12 3.69 -12.69
CA LYS A 128 0.61 4.59 -13.72
C LYS A 128 -0.48 5.60 -14.05
N ILE A 129 -0.13 6.85 -13.94
CA ILE A 129 -0.98 7.94 -14.41
C ILE A 129 -0.49 8.33 -15.80
N LYS A 130 -1.37 8.27 -16.79
CA LYS A 130 -1.06 8.73 -18.16
C LYS A 130 -1.84 9.99 -18.46
N LEU A 131 -1.13 11.02 -18.90
CA LEU A 131 -1.65 12.35 -19.24
C LEU A 131 -0.99 12.77 -20.56
N LYS A 132 -1.62 12.45 -21.71
CA LYS A 132 -0.98 12.58 -23.04
C LYS A 132 0.39 11.91 -23.05
N GLY A 133 1.46 12.68 -23.26
CA GLY A 133 2.84 12.18 -23.30
C GLY A 133 3.53 12.07 -21.94
N ILE A 134 2.85 12.39 -20.83
CA ILE A 134 3.41 12.20 -19.48
C ILE A 134 2.90 10.88 -18.92
N GLU A 135 3.80 10.00 -18.48
CA GLU A 135 3.49 8.79 -17.71
C GLU A 135 4.22 8.85 -16.37
N ILE A 136 3.46 8.73 -15.28
CA ILE A 136 4.00 8.66 -13.91
C ILE A 136 3.78 7.25 -13.39
N ASP A 137 4.86 6.53 -13.11
CA ASP A 137 4.84 5.25 -12.42
C ASP A 137 4.93 5.52 -10.92
N LEU A 138 3.81 5.33 -10.21
CA LEU A 138 3.72 5.60 -8.77
C LEU A 138 4.45 4.56 -7.94
N ASP A 139 4.55 3.33 -8.42
CA ASP A 139 5.20 2.23 -7.70
C ASP A 139 6.71 2.27 -7.92
N GLY A 140 7.14 2.46 -9.17
CA GLY A 140 8.54 2.60 -9.55
C GLY A 140 9.12 4.00 -9.32
N ARG A 141 8.32 4.97 -8.79
CA ARG A 141 8.70 6.38 -8.56
C ARG A 141 9.46 6.98 -9.75
N SER A 142 8.95 6.77 -10.96
CA SER A 142 9.59 7.23 -12.18
C SER A 142 8.60 7.95 -13.11
N VAL A 143 9.13 8.90 -13.87
CA VAL A 143 8.35 9.74 -14.80
C VAL A 143 8.92 9.56 -16.19
N TYR A 144 8.04 9.46 -17.17
CA TYR A 144 8.38 9.42 -18.58
C TYR A 144 7.65 10.55 -19.30
N VAL A 145 8.36 11.21 -20.22
CA VAL A 145 7.83 12.22 -21.13
C VAL A 145 8.12 11.77 -22.55
N ASP A 146 7.06 11.57 -23.35
CA ASP A 146 7.14 11.01 -24.70
C ASP A 146 7.96 9.71 -24.73
N ASP A 147 7.63 8.77 -23.82
CA ASP A 147 8.26 7.46 -23.61
C ASP A 147 9.74 7.52 -23.17
N LYS A 148 10.29 8.69 -22.91
CA LYS A 148 11.65 8.84 -22.39
C LYS A 148 11.63 9.09 -20.89
N LYS A 149 12.41 8.29 -20.16
CA LYS A 149 12.56 8.50 -18.70
C LYS A 149 13.16 9.87 -18.42
N VAL A 150 12.56 10.58 -17.48
CA VAL A 150 13.03 11.88 -17.00
C VAL A 150 13.59 11.72 -15.60
N ASP A 151 14.81 12.21 -15.38
CA ASP A 151 15.44 12.19 -14.07
C ASP A 151 14.93 13.37 -13.24
N LEU A 152 14.09 13.03 -12.26
CA LEU A 152 13.58 13.98 -11.26
C LEU A 152 14.24 13.71 -9.91
N THR A 153 14.53 14.75 -9.17
CA THR A 153 14.88 14.61 -7.75
C THR A 153 13.67 14.09 -6.97
N PRO A 154 13.85 13.48 -5.78
CA PRO A 154 12.73 12.99 -4.97
C PRO A 154 11.66 14.06 -4.72
N LYS A 155 12.06 15.31 -4.46
CA LYS A 155 11.13 16.42 -4.21
C LYS A 155 10.39 16.88 -5.46
N GLU A 156 11.02 16.85 -6.62
CA GLU A 156 10.37 17.13 -7.91
C GLU A 156 9.35 16.05 -8.25
N TYR A 157 9.71 14.80 -8.03
CA TYR A 157 8.77 13.67 -8.21
C TYR A 157 7.56 13.81 -7.29
N ASP A 158 7.77 14.06 -5.99
CA ASP A 158 6.69 14.22 -5.02
C ASP A 158 5.79 15.42 -5.38
N LEU A 159 6.37 16.54 -5.78
CA LEU A 159 5.66 17.75 -6.20
C LEU A 159 4.80 17.49 -7.44
N LEU A 160 5.36 16.88 -8.50
CA LEU A 160 4.62 16.53 -9.71
C LEU A 160 3.46 15.59 -9.40
N THR A 161 3.75 14.52 -8.66
CA THR A 161 2.75 13.51 -8.31
C THR A 161 1.61 14.12 -7.51
N TYR A 162 1.91 14.93 -6.51
CA TYR A 162 0.90 15.62 -5.70
C TYR A 162 0.03 16.55 -6.54
N MET A 163 0.64 17.35 -7.43
CA MET A 163 -0.09 18.27 -8.32
C MET A 163 -0.98 17.51 -9.32
N VAL A 164 -0.52 16.40 -9.87
CA VAL A 164 -1.28 15.56 -10.82
C VAL A 164 -2.45 14.84 -10.13
N LEU A 165 -2.26 14.33 -8.92
CA LEU A 165 -3.33 13.74 -8.13
C LEU A 165 -4.41 14.77 -7.72
N ASN A 166 -4.03 16.06 -7.65
CA ASN A 166 -4.90 17.20 -7.41
C ASN A 166 -5.11 18.05 -8.68
N LYS A 167 -5.14 17.42 -9.86
CA LYS A 167 -5.31 18.12 -11.13
C LYS A 167 -6.52 19.05 -11.12
N ASN A 168 -6.40 20.19 -11.76
CA ASN A 168 -7.42 21.24 -11.88
C ASN A 168 -7.80 21.96 -10.57
N ILE A 169 -7.10 21.67 -9.45
CA ILE A 169 -7.28 22.35 -8.17
C ILE A 169 -6.18 23.38 -7.97
N ALA A 170 -6.55 24.58 -7.52
CA ALA A 170 -5.60 25.62 -7.12
C ALA A 170 -4.92 25.22 -5.80
N LEU A 171 -3.60 25.15 -5.80
CA LEU A 171 -2.77 24.78 -4.64
C LEU A 171 -1.93 25.98 -4.22
N SER A 172 -2.06 26.44 -2.97
CA SER A 172 -1.24 27.53 -2.46
C SER A 172 0.22 27.06 -2.29
N ARG A 173 1.16 28.03 -2.30
CA ARG A 173 2.57 27.75 -2.05
C ARG A 173 2.79 27.14 -0.68
N GLU A 174 2.13 27.66 0.34
CA GLU A 174 2.15 27.15 1.70
C GLU A 174 1.70 25.69 1.74
N LYS A 175 0.55 25.36 1.09
CA LYS A 175 0.05 23.99 1.02
C LYS A 175 1.05 23.05 0.35
N LEU A 176 1.61 23.45 -0.80
CA LEU A 176 2.62 22.67 -1.51
C LEU A 176 3.88 22.48 -0.66
N LEU A 177 4.32 23.53 0.05
CA LEU A 177 5.47 23.44 0.94
C LEU A 177 5.23 22.43 2.05
N ASN A 178 4.12 22.55 2.77
CA ASN A 178 3.78 21.67 3.89
C ASN A 178 3.63 20.21 3.47
N GLU A 179 2.95 19.94 2.35
CA GLU A 179 2.70 18.57 1.86
C GLU A 179 3.97 17.88 1.35
N ILE A 180 4.89 18.63 0.74
CA ILE A 180 6.07 18.03 0.10
C ILE A 180 7.30 18.07 1.00
N TRP A 181 7.47 19.12 1.81
CA TRP A 181 8.63 19.26 2.70
C TRP A 181 8.32 19.01 4.17
N GLY A 182 7.03 19.02 4.55
CA GLY A 182 6.56 18.82 5.93
C GLY A 182 6.38 20.15 6.69
N TYR A 183 5.58 20.10 7.75
CA TYR A 183 5.25 21.28 8.57
C TYR A 183 6.46 21.82 9.36
N ASP A 184 7.47 21.00 9.63
CA ASP A 184 8.68 21.37 10.35
C ASP A 184 9.79 21.92 9.43
N PHE A 185 9.48 22.15 8.16
CA PHE A 185 10.45 22.68 7.21
C PHE A 185 10.63 24.19 7.39
N PHE A 186 11.82 24.62 7.80
CA PHE A 186 12.19 26.03 8.02
C PHE A 186 12.52 26.84 6.75
N GLY A 187 12.09 26.38 5.57
CA GLY A 187 12.34 27.07 4.30
C GLY A 187 11.23 28.04 3.91
N ASP A 188 11.56 28.90 2.92
CA ASP A 188 10.63 29.88 2.34
C ASP A 188 9.76 29.23 1.25
N GLU A 189 8.56 29.75 1.02
CA GLU A 189 7.66 29.40 -0.09
C GLU A 189 8.34 29.50 -1.47
N ARG A 190 9.40 30.32 -1.62
CA ARG A 190 10.23 30.38 -2.83
C ARG A 190 10.92 29.08 -3.18
N THR A 191 11.06 28.17 -2.22
CA THR A 191 11.52 26.79 -2.45
C THR A 191 10.61 26.09 -3.45
N VAL A 192 9.30 26.27 -3.32
CA VAL A 192 8.31 25.73 -4.26
C VAL A 192 8.52 26.30 -5.65
N ASP A 193 8.68 27.63 -5.77
CA ASP A 193 8.87 28.33 -7.07
C ASP A 193 10.10 27.78 -7.82
N THR A 194 11.17 27.51 -7.08
CA THR A 194 12.41 26.94 -7.64
C THR A 194 12.16 25.54 -8.20
N HIS A 195 11.50 24.66 -7.44
CA HIS A 195 11.22 23.30 -7.89
C HIS A 195 10.18 23.27 -9.02
N ILE A 196 9.20 24.16 -9.03
CA ILE A 196 8.28 24.33 -10.17
C ILE A 196 9.04 24.71 -11.44
N LYS A 197 10.02 25.62 -11.35
CA LYS A 197 10.84 25.99 -12.50
C LYS A 197 11.63 24.81 -13.05
N MET A 198 12.26 24.02 -12.17
CA MET A 198 13.02 22.84 -12.57
C MET A 198 12.09 21.78 -13.17
N LEU A 199 10.95 21.53 -12.54
CA LEU A 199 9.95 20.58 -13.01
C LEU A 199 9.41 20.96 -14.40
N ARG A 200 9.11 22.24 -14.64
CA ARG A 200 8.71 22.73 -15.97
C ARG A 200 9.77 22.45 -17.04
N ASN A 201 11.04 22.59 -16.69
CA ASN A 201 12.13 22.28 -17.63
C ASN A 201 12.18 20.78 -17.93
N SER A 202 12.01 19.94 -16.94
CA SER A 202 12.00 18.48 -17.08
C SER A 202 10.79 17.96 -17.87
N LEU A 203 9.64 18.62 -17.77
CA LEU A 203 8.43 18.29 -18.53
C LEU A 203 8.47 18.74 -20.00
N GLY A 204 9.42 19.59 -20.39
CA GLY A 204 9.62 20.00 -21.77
C GLY A 204 8.37 20.59 -22.43
N SER A 205 7.83 19.91 -23.44
CA SER A 205 6.63 20.33 -24.20
C SER A 205 5.36 20.41 -23.35
N TYR A 206 5.33 19.75 -22.19
CA TYR A 206 4.18 19.71 -21.27
C TYR A 206 4.32 20.66 -20.08
N ARG A 207 5.31 21.56 -20.11
CA ARG A 207 5.56 22.54 -19.06
C ARG A 207 4.36 23.41 -18.71
N ASP A 208 3.52 23.70 -19.71
CA ASP A 208 2.37 24.59 -19.59
C ASP A 208 1.19 23.95 -18.85
N TYR A 209 1.23 22.64 -18.58
CA TYR A 209 0.28 21.99 -17.67
C TYR A 209 0.42 22.49 -16.22
N ILE A 210 1.59 23.02 -15.85
CA ILE A 210 1.78 23.68 -14.57
C ILE A 210 1.50 25.17 -14.74
N VAL A 211 0.30 25.60 -14.40
CA VAL A 211 -0.17 27.00 -14.49
C VAL A 211 0.19 27.75 -13.21
N THR A 212 0.68 29.00 -13.36
CA THR A 212 0.91 29.91 -12.23
C THR A 212 -0.35 30.72 -11.95
N LEU A 213 -0.89 30.62 -10.76
CA LEU A 213 -1.97 31.46 -10.26
C LEU A 213 -1.39 32.60 -9.43
N ARG A 214 -1.36 33.81 -10.02
CA ARG A 214 -0.74 35.00 -9.37
C ARG A 214 -1.39 35.28 -8.03
N GLY A 215 -0.59 35.49 -6.99
CA GLY A 215 -1.04 35.74 -5.62
C GLY A 215 -1.58 34.51 -4.87
N ILE A 216 -1.70 33.31 -5.52
CA ILE A 216 -2.22 32.09 -4.92
C ILE A 216 -1.12 31.02 -4.88
N GLY A 217 -0.68 30.54 -6.04
CA GLY A 217 0.26 29.43 -6.14
C GLY A 217 0.26 28.79 -7.51
N TYR A 218 -0.02 27.50 -7.59
CA TYR A 218 0.07 26.70 -8.80
C TYR A 218 -1.12 25.76 -8.98
N LYS A 219 -1.36 25.36 -10.22
CA LYS A 219 -2.36 24.36 -10.59
C LYS A 219 -1.78 23.47 -11.70
N PHE A 220 -1.99 22.17 -11.62
CA PHE A 220 -1.78 21.29 -12.75
C PHE A 220 -3.07 21.24 -13.55
N GLU A 221 -3.07 21.84 -14.73
CA GLU A 221 -4.26 21.96 -15.59
C GLU A 221 -4.19 20.89 -16.68
N TYR A 222 -5.20 20.04 -16.73
CA TYR A 222 -5.32 18.97 -17.70
C TYR A 222 -6.79 18.71 -18.02
N GLU A 223 -7.14 18.81 -19.27
CA GLU A 223 -8.43 18.41 -19.85
C GLU A 223 -8.21 17.17 -20.70
N GLU A 224 -9.07 16.18 -20.52
CA GLU A 224 -9.02 14.91 -21.27
C GLU A 224 -9.43 15.08 -22.72
#